data_15f4d70e18ad52163693ca6b571e62e1
#
_entry.id   15f4d70e18ad52163693ca6b571e62e1
#
_cell.length_a   1.000
_cell.length_b   1.000
_cell.length_c   1.000
_cell.angle_alpha   90.00
_cell.angle_beta   90.00
_cell.angle_gamma   90.00
#
_symmetry.space_group_name_H-M   'P 1'
#
loop_
_entity.id
_entity.type
_entity.pdbx_description
1 polymer ?
#
loop_
_entity_poly.entity_id
_entity_poly.type
_entity_poly.pdbx_seq_one_letter_code
_entity_poly.pdbx_strand_id
1 'polypeptide(L)'
;MKLNNTYLSLMLLCALSACSSSDDDEDSKDMTYPVINTTDIVAVPVECEVYKRGDVIPFNVLFTDDTELGAYNIEIHHNFDHHTHSTSSVECPMEAQKQPVKPWVYNQDFTIPSGQKSFTARHDIAIPSDIDTGDYHFMVRLTDRAGWQQLHAVAIKIAE
;
A
#
# COMPACT_ATOMS: atom_id res chain seq x y z
N MET A 1 -39.17 80.73 -26.29
CA MET A 1 -37.91 80.02 -26.02
C MET A 1 -38.23 78.61 -25.85
N LYS A 2 -37.82 77.74 -26.81
CA LYS A 2 -38.18 76.34 -26.87
C LYS A 2 -36.96 75.52 -26.51
N LEU A 3 -37.08 74.67 -25.51
CA LEU A 3 -36.11 73.64 -25.17
C LEU A 3 -36.29 72.46 -26.10
N ASN A 4 -35.24 72.05 -26.80
CA ASN A 4 -35.23 70.80 -27.53
C ASN A 4 -34.43 69.75 -26.69
N ASN A 5 -35.15 68.74 -26.35
CA ASN A 5 -34.61 67.57 -25.63
C ASN A 5 -34.18 66.52 -26.65
N THR A 6 -32.90 66.30 -26.80
CA THR A 6 -32.39 65.27 -27.67
C THR A 6 -31.92 64.10 -26.80
N TYR A 7 -32.67 62.99 -26.79
CA TYR A 7 -32.33 61.80 -26.09
C TYR A 7 -31.25 61.05 -26.90
N LEU A 8 -30.06 60.97 -26.36
CA LEU A 8 -28.97 60.13 -26.89
C LEU A 8 -29.14 58.75 -26.31
N SER A 9 -29.63 57.81 -27.13
CA SER A 9 -29.77 56.40 -26.76
C SER A 9 -28.40 55.71 -26.90
N LEU A 10 -27.77 55.40 -25.78
CA LEU A 10 -26.53 54.64 -25.72
C LEU A 10 -26.86 53.13 -25.74
N MET A 11 -26.76 52.49 -26.90
CA MET A 11 -26.84 51.03 -26.98
C MET A 11 -25.58 50.41 -26.38
N LEU A 12 -25.75 49.80 -25.20
CA LEU A 12 -24.71 48.98 -24.56
C LEU A 12 -24.68 47.59 -25.25
N LEU A 13 -23.68 47.38 -26.07
CA LEU A 13 -23.42 46.08 -26.71
C LEU A 13 -22.78 45.17 -25.68
N CYS A 14 -23.57 44.26 -25.08
CA CYS A 14 -23.04 43.19 -24.26
C CYS A 14 -22.36 42.13 -25.17
N ALA A 15 -21.04 42.18 -25.25
CA ALA A 15 -20.26 41.11 -25.82
C ALA A 15 -20.36 39.88 -24.85
N LEU A 16 -21.13 38.88 -25.25
CA LEU A 16 -21.12 37.57 -24.62
C LEU A 16 -19.79 36.92 -24.95
N SER A 17 -18.83 37.01 -24.05
CA SER A 17 -17.64 36.15 -24.06
C SER A 17 -18.11 34.72 -23.84
N ALA A 18 -18.20 33.93 -24.90
CA ALA A 18 -18.30 32.50 -24.80
C ALA A 18 -17.03 32.02 -24.11
N CYS A 19 -17.11 31.62 -22.85
CA CYS A 19 -16.14 30.74 -22.25
C CYS A 19 -16.16 29.47 -23.08
N SER A 20 -15.12 29.28 -23.88
CA SER A 20 -14.76 27.99 -24.40
C SER A 20 -14.51 27.10 -23.20
N SER A 21 -15.41 26.16 -22.94
CA SER A 21 -15.11 25.03 -22.09
C SER A 21 -13.93 24.32 -22.77
N SER A 22 -12.73 24.47 -22.21
CA SER A 22 -11.68 23.49 -22.40
C SER A 22 -12.33 22.14 -22.05
N ASP A 23 -12.23 21.20 -22.96
CA ASP A 23 -12.44 19.78 -22.66
C ASP A 23 -11.48 19.50 -21.49
N ASP A 24 -12.01 19.49 -20.28
CA ASP A 24 -11.38 18.85 -19.17
C ASP A 24 -11.34 17.39 -19.57
N ASP A 25 -10.18 16.91 -20.01
CA ASP A 25 -9.85 15.50 -19.88
C ASP A 25 -10.14 15.20 -18.42
N GLU A 26 -11.29 14.59 -18.13
CA GLU A 26 -11.52 13.92 -16.88
C GLU A 26 -10.45 12.84 -16.82
N ASP A 27 -9.30 13.22 -16.27
CA ASP A 27 -8.28 12.28 -15.80
C ASP A 27 -9.04 11.36 -14.84
N SER A 28 -9.42 10.20 -15.33
CA SER A 28 -10.34 9.32 -14.63
C SER A 28 -9.68 8.95 -13.32
N LYS A 29 -10.15 9.59 -12.25
CA LYS A 29 -9.60 9.42 -10.91
C LYS A 29 -9.59 7.94 -10.58
N ASP A 30 -8.43 7.41 -10.28
CA ASP A 30 -8.29 6.06 -9.80
C ASP A 30 -9.14 5.84 -8.54
N MET A 31 -10.01 4.82 -8.58
CA MET A 31 -10.97 4.48 -7.52
C MET A 31 -10.81 3.02 -7.09
N THR A 32 -9.77 2.35 -7.56
CA THR A 32 -9.49 0.95 -7.28
C THR A 32 -8.38 0.80 -6.24
N TYR A 33 -8.38 -0.32 -5.54
CA TYR A 33 -7.31 -0.65 -4.61
C TYR A 33 -6.23 -1.46 -5.34
N PRO A 34 -4.95 -1.22 -5.05
CA PRO A 34 -3.90 -2.10 -5.54
C PRO A 34 -4.03 -3.49 -4.91
N VAL A 35 -3.54 -4.52 -5.59
CA VAL A 35 -3.68 -5.92 -5.18
C VAL A 35 -2.33 -6.53 -4.84
N ILE A 36 -2.24 -7.09 -3.62
CA ILE A 36 -1.15 -7.98 -3.20
C ILE A 36 -1.54 -9.40 -3.62
N ASN A 37 -0.96 -9.87 -4.72
CA ASN A 37 -1.31 -11.15 -5.31
C ASN A 37 -0.36 -12.25 -4.79
N THR A 38 -0.94 -13.20 -4.05
CA THR A 38 -0.23 -14.34 -3.47
C THR A 38 -0.56 -15.66 -4.14
N THR A 39 -1.40 -15.67 -5.19
CA THR A 39 -1.90 -16.89 -5.85
C THR A 39 -1.27 -17.16 -7.20
N ASP A 40 -0.93 -16.11 -7.96
CA ASP A 40 -0.39 -16.24 -9.32
C ASP A 40 1.12 -16.50 -9.36
N ILE A 41 1.77 -16.44 -8.21
CA ILE A 41 3.19 -16.77 -8.02
C ILE A 41 3.37 -17.62 -6.77
N VAL A 42 4.56 -18.19 -6.59
CA VAL A 42 4.96 -18.78 -5.31
C VAL A 42 5.30 -17.64 -4.36
N ALA A 43 4.30 -17.18 -3.61
CA ALA A 43 4.47 -16.11 -2.64
C ALA A 43 5.25 -16.60 -1.41
N VAL A 44 6.08 -15.74 -0.84
CA VAL A 44 6.86 -15.97 0.39
C VAL A 44 6.85 -14.67 1.22
N PRO A 45 6.62 -14.73 2.55
CA PRO A 45 6.27 -15.90 3.34
C PRO A 45 4.82 -16.34 3.11
N VAL A 46 4.52 -17.58 3.51
CA VAL A 46 3.16 -18.10 3.60
C VAL A 46 2.72 -18.23 5.06
N GLU A 47 1.41 -18.40 5.29
CA GLU A 47 0.87 -18.59 6.64
C GLU A 47 1.50 -19.79 7.36
N CYS A 48 1.80 -19.60 8.64
CA CYS A 48 2.39 -20.59 9.54
C CYS A 48 3.80 -21.06 9.16
N GLU A 49 4.48 -20.36 8.27
CA GLU A 49 5.84 -20.73 7.88
C GLU A 49 6.83 -20.56 9.04
N VAL A 50 7.76 -21.49 9.15
CA VAL A 50 8.76 -21.52 10.23
C VAL A 50 10.13 -21.25 9.67
N TYR A 51 10.80 -20.25 10.18
CA TYR A 51 12.19 -19.89 9.90
C TYR A 51 13.05 -20.07 11.15
N LYS A 52 14.34 -20.13 10.99
CA LYS A 52 15.29 -20.15 12.10
C LYS A 52 16.01 -18.82 12.25
N ARG A 53 16.46 -18.53 13.46
CA ARG A 53 17.40 -17.44 13.69
C ARG A 53 18.63 -17.59 12.80
N GLY A 54 19.04 -16.51 12.13
CA GLY A 54 20.16 -16.51 11.18
C GLY A 54 19.80 -16.94 9.76
N ASP A 55 18.58 -17.43 9.52
CA ASP A 55 18.07 -17.72 8.17
C ASP A 55 17.74 -16.45 7.39
N VAL A 56 17.31 -16.64 6.15
CA VAL A 56 16.85 -15.58 5.26
C VAL A 56 15.40 -15.88 4.86
N ILE A 57 14.53 -14.90 4.93
CA ILE A 57 13.20 -14.96 4.32
C ILE A 57 13.34 -14.50 2.86
N PRO A 58 13.19 -15.38 1.88
CA PRO A 58 13.27 -15.03 0.46
C PRO A 58 11.95 -14.40 0.00
N PHE A 59 11.69 -13.17 0.44
CA PHE A 59 10.45 -12.45 0.13
C PHE A 59 10.19 -12.40 -1.38
N ASN A 60 9.00 -12.82 -1.79
CA ASN A 60 8.57 -12.85 -3.18
C ASN A 60 7.05 -12.66 -3.27
N VAL A 61 6.60 -11.49 -3.75
CA VAL A 61 5.17 -11.16 -3.87
C VAL A 61 4.93 -10.36 -5.15
N LEU A 62 3.83 -10.64 -5.84
CA LEU A 62 3.38 -9.89 -7.02
C LEU A 62 2.40 -8.80 -6.59
N PHE A 63 2.66 -7.57 -7.01
CA PHE A 63 1.76 -6.43 -6.87
C PHE A 63 1.15 -6.08 -8.22
N THR A 64 -0.14 -5.76 -8.22
CA THR A 64 -0.85 -5.31 -9.43
C THR A 64 -1.79 -4.16 -9.11
N ASP A 65 -2.01 -3.31 -10.11
CA ASP A 65 -2.91 -2.17 -10.06
C ASP A 65 -3.45 -1.87 -11.47
N ASP A 66 -4.65 -1.33 -11.58
CA ASP A 66 -5.23 -1.01 -12.88
C ASP A 66 -4.73 0.34 -13.44
N THR A 67 -4.14 1.18 -12.60
CA THR A 67 -3.62 2.50 -12.98
C THR A 67 -2.10 2.60 -12.79
N GLU A 68 -1.60 2.70 -11.57
CA GLU A 68 -0.16 2.81 -11.29
C GLU A 68 0.18 2.48 -9.83
N LEU A 69 1.09 1.54 -9.64
CA LEU A 69 1.67 1.21 -8.33
C LEU A 69 2.57 2.35 -7.81
N GLY A 70 2.60 2.56 -6.50
CA GLY A 70 3.40 3.61 -5.86
C GLY A 70 4.57 3.10 -5.03
N ALA A 71 4.28 2.47 -3.93
CA ALA A 71 5.27 2.02 -2.95
C ALA A 71 4.73 0.85 -2.12
N TYR A 72 5.60 0.17 -1.41
CA TYR A 72 5.19 -0.80 -0.40
C TYR A 72 6.10 -0.73 0.83
N ASN A 73 5.56 -1.18 1.94
CA ASN A 73 6.27 -1.33 3.21
C ASN A 73 6.26 -2.79 3.61
N ILE A 74 7.34 -3.27 4.19
CA ILE A 74 7.44 -4.56 4.87
C ILE A 74 7.70 -4.29 6.33
N GLU A 75 6.82 -4.83 7.19
CA GLU A 75 6.95 -4.76 8.63
C GLU A 75 6.94 -6.15 9.25
N ILE A 76 7.88 -6.42 10.16
CA ILE A 76 7.94 -7.66 10.94
C ILE A 76 8.05 -7.27 12.41
N HIS A 77 7.16 -7.82 13.25
CA HIS A 77 7.20 -7.63 14.70
C HIS A 77 6.67 -8.86 15.43
N HIS A 78 7.01 -8.98 16.70
CA HIS A 78 6.60 -10.11 17.53
C HIS A 78 5.10 -10.13 17.82
N ASN A 79 4.56 -11.34 17.98
CA ASN A 79 3.17 -11.58 18.42
C ASN A 79 3.14 -12.40 19.72
N PHE A 80 3.99 -12.06 20.70
CA PHE A 80 4.14 -12.82 21.94
C PHE A 80 2.99 -12.61 22.93
N ASP A 81 2.16 -11.61 22.73
CA ASP A 81 0.95 -11.29 23.49
C ASP A 81 -0.33 -11.71 22.76
N HIS A 82 -0.21 -12.30 21.57
CA HIS A 82 -1.31 -12.78 20.72
C HIS A 82 -2.28 -11.67 20.26
N HIS A 83 -1.74 -10.48 20.00
CA HIS A 83 -2.53 -9.45 19.34
C HIS A 83 -2.81 -9.82 17.87
N THR A 84 -3.87 -9.26 17.28
CA THR A 84 -4.32 -9.68 15.95
C THR A 84 -4.05 -8.62 14.88
N HIS A 85 -3.37 -9.05 13.80
CA HIS A 85 -3.25 -8.30 12.55
C HIS A 85 -3.62 -9.15 11.33
N SER A 86 -4.17 -10.36 11.58
CA SER A 86 -4.44 -11.31 10.49
C SER A 86 -5.40 -10.74 9.45
N THR A 87 -5.01 -10.83 8.19
CA THR A 87 -5.87 -10.63 7.02
C THR A 87 -6.35 -11.95 6.44
N SER A 88 -5.98 -13.07 7.07
CA SER A 88 -6.28 -14.46 6.68
C SER A 88 -7.20 -15.12 7.72
N SER A 89 -7.95 -16.13 7.28
CA SER A 89 -8.74 -17.00 8.15
C SER A 89 -7.95 -18.23 8.62
N VAL A 90 -6.67 -18.35 8.25
CA VAL A 90 -5.83 -19.47 8.67
C VAL A 90 -5.36 -19.26 10.10
N GLU A 91 -5.61 -20.25 10.95
CA GLU A 91 -5.14 -20.27 12.34
C GLU A 91 -3.83 -21.04 12.45
N CYS A 92 -2.77 -20.35 12.88
CA CYS A 92 -1.47 -20.97 13.11
C CYS A 92 -1.34 -21.40 14.59
N PRO A 93 -0.68 -22.54 14.87
CA PRO A 93 -0.35 -22.91 16.24
C PRO A 93 0.57 -21.87 16.88
N MET A 94 0.13 -21.23 17.95
CA MET A 94 0.91 -20.23 18.68
C MET A 94 1.60 -20.86 19.91
N GLU A 95 2.73 -20.29 20.30
CA GLU A 95 3.41 -20.59 21.55
C GLU A 95 2.70 -19.95 22.73
N ALA A 96 3.06 -20.34 23.96
CA ALA A 96 2.55 -19.66 25.15
C ALA A 96 2.99 -18.17 25.13
N GLN A 97 2.09 -17.29 25.58
CA GLN A 97 2.41 -15.87 25.71
C GLN A 97 3.64 -15.65 26.57
N LYS A 98 4.45 -14.69 26.20
CA LYS A 98 5.66 -14.32 26.91
C LYS A 98 5.99 -12.83 26.78
N GLN A 99 6.83 -12.34 27.69
CA GLN A 99 7.34 -10.98 27.58
C GLN A 99 8.53 -10.96 26.60
N PRO A 100 8.60 -9.98 25.68
CA PRO A 100 9.75 -9.81 24.81
C PRO A 100 10.99 -9.38 25.60
N VAL A 101 12.14 -9.95 25.26
CA VAL A 101 13.46 -9.57 25.82
C VAL A 101 14.29 -8.89 24.74
N LYS A 102 14.38 -9.49 23.58
CA LYS A 102 15.05 -8.94 22.40
C LYS A 102 14.26 -9.30 21.13
N PRO A 103 13.05 -8.76 20.99
CA PRO A 103 12.22 -9.07 19.83
C PRO A 103 12.82 -8.48 18.55
N TRP A 104 12.61 -9.17 17.44
CA TRP A 104 12.95 -8.62 16.13
C TRP A 104 11.90 -7.60 15.69
N VAL A 105 12.38 -6.45 15.22
CA VAL A 105 11.58 -5.46 14.52
C VAL A 105 12.26 -5.14 13.21
N TYR A 106 11.54 -5.34 12.12
CA TYR A 106 11.95 -4.93 10.78
C TYR A 106 10.86 -4.02 10.23
N ASN A 107 11.22 -2.85 9.72
CA ASN A 107 10.26 -1.93 9.10
C ASN A 107 10.99 -1.16 7.99
N GLN A 108 10.60 -1.41 6.74
CA GLN A 108 11.27 -0.81 5.60
C GLN A 108 10.32 -0.46 4.46
N ASP A 109 10.47 0.76 3.95
CA ASP A 109 9.75 1.26 2.79
C ASP A 109 10.54 1.03 1.50
N PHE A 110 9.81 0.72 0.43
CA PHE A 110 10.34 0.49 -0.91
C PHE A 110 9.51 1.26 -1.93
N THR A 111 10.18 1.95 -2.85
CA THR A 111 9.52 2.65 -3.95
C THR A 111 9.42 1.74 -5.16
N ILE A 112 8.25 1.70 -5.80
CA ILE A 112 8.06 1.04 -7.09
C ILE A 112 8.36 2.07 -8.20
N PRO A 113 9.10 1.70 -9.26
CA PRO A 113 9.34 2.61 -10.38
C PRO A 113 8.04 3.11 -11.00
N SER A 114 8.03 4.38 -11.42
CA SER A 114 6.83 4.99 -12.03
C SER A 114 6.36 4.25 -13.28
N GLY A 115 5.06 4.31 -13.54
CA GLY A 115 4.41 3.70 -14.71
C GLY A 115 4.17 2.19 -14.59
N GLN A 116 4.45 1.57 -13.43
CA GLN A 116 4.24 0.14 -13.24
C GLN A 116 2.81 -0.15 -12.79
N LYS A 117 2.12 -1.02 -13.55
CA LYS A 117 0.83 -1.63 -13.19
C LYS A 117 1.01 -3.05 -12.61
N SER A 118 2.20 -3.60 -12.72
CA SER A 118 2.56 -4.92 -12.20
C SER A 118 4.03 -4.89 -11.78
N PHE A 119 4.32 -5.38 -10.58
CA PHE A 119 5.66 -5.40 -10.02
C PHE A 119 5.85 -6.61 -9.12
N THR A 120 6.87 -7.42 -9.38
CA THR A 120 7.25 -8.52 -8.49
C THR A 120 8.34 -8.04 -7.55
N ALA A 121 7.98 -7.87 -6.28
CA ALA A 121 8.92 -7.52 -5.22
C ALA A 121 9.69 -8.75 -4.76
N ARG A 122 11.02 -8.65 -4.69
CA ARG A 122 11.91 -9.71 -4.21
C ARG A 122 12.98 -9.14 -3.33
N HIS A 123 13.13 -9.70 -2.12
CA HIS A 123 14.15 -9.33 -1.15
C HIS A 123 14.61 -10.54 -0.36
N ASP A 124 15.88 -10.60 -0.08
CA ASP A 124 16.44 -11.50 0.91
C ASP A 124 16.48 -10.78 2.26
N ILE A 125 15.56 -11.13 3.16
CA ILE A 125 15.45 -10.49 4.48
C ILE A 125 16.16 -11.36 5.50
N ALA A 126 17.33 -10.93 5.95
CA ALA A 126 18.12 -11.67 6.94
C ALA A 126 17.47 -11.60 8.33
N ILE A 127 17.26 -12.76 8.93
CA ILE A 127 16.79 -12.89 10.31
C ILE A 127 18.01 -12.80 11.25
N PRO A 128 18.06 -11.87 12.22
CA PRO A 128 19.16 -11.81 13.15
C PRO A 128 19.26 -13.09 13.99
N SER A 129 20.49 -13.51 14.31
CA SER A 129 20.74 -14.76 15.05
C SER A 129 20.53 -14.64 16.56
N ASP A 130 20.36 -13.42 17.09
CA ASP A 130 20.36 -13.12 18.52
C ASP A 130 19.06 -12.48 19.01
N ILE A 131 17.94 -12.77 18.35
CA ILE A 131 16.61 -12.30 18.69
C ILE A 131 15.80 -13.34 19.46
N ASP A 132 14.68 -12.93 20.02
CA ASP A 132 13.72 -13.86 20.63
C ASP A 132 13.10 -14.75 19.56
N THR A 133 13.00 -16.05 19.83
CA THR A 133 12.20 -16.99 19.03
C THR A 133 10.72 -16.82 19.33
N GLY A 134 9.82 -17.44 18.56
CA GLY A 134 8.36 -17.47 18.80
C GLY A 134 7.56 -16.93 17.64
N ASP A 135 6.37 -16.45 17.94
CA ASP A 135 5.38 -16.02 16.94
C ASP A 135 5.61 -14.57 16.51
N TYR A 136 5.56 -14.32 15.21
CA TYR A 136 5.75 -13.00 14.60
C TYR A 136 4.67 -12.74 13.56
N HIS A 137 4.35 -11.48 13.35
CA HIS A 137 3.61 -11.01 12.18
C HIS A 137 4.57 -10.54 11.10
N PHE A 138 4.31 -10.95 9.87
CA PHE A 138 4.92 -10.41 8.67
C PHE A 138 3.85 -9.66 7.89
N MET A 139 4.01 -8.36 7.74
CA MET A 139 3.01 -7.48 7.15
C MET A 139 3.56 -6.80 5.90
N VAL A 140 2.73 -6.75 4.86
CA VAL A 140 3.01 -5.99 3.64
C VAL A 140 1.89 -4.99 3.45
N ARG A 141 2.25 -3.71 3.34
CA ARG A 141 1.32 -2.63 2.97
C ARG A 141 1.70 -2.12 1.59
N LEU A 142 0.81 -2.26 0.64
CA LEU A 142 0.96 -1.75 -0.72
C LEU A 142 0.18 -0.45 -0.86
N THR A 143 0.76 0.55 -1.51
CA THR A 143 0.14 1.84 -1.80
C THR A 143 0.33 2.16 -3.28
N ASP A 144 -0.74 2.54 -3.96
CA ASP A 144 -0.70 3.02 -5.34
C ASP A 144 -0.36 4.52 -5.43
N ARG A 145 -0.35 5.07 -6.64
CA ARG A 145 -0.10 6.51 -6.87
C ARG A 145 -1.28 7.39 -6.48
N ALA A 146 -2.49 6.87 -6.45
CA ALA A 146 -3.68 7.60 -6.01
C ALA A 146 -3.80 7.66 -4.49
N GLY A 147 -3.04 6.83 -3.75
CA GLY A 147 -3.02 6.75 -2.30
C GLY A 147 -3.91 5.65 -1.72
N TRP A 148 -4.49 4.77 -2.55
CA TRP A 148 -5.20 3.59 -2.08
C TRP A 148 -4.22 2.57 -1.52
N GLN A 149 -4.66 1.80 -0.53
CA GLN A 149 -3.78 0.86 0.17
C GLN A 149 -4.44 -0.49 0.35
N GLN A 150 -3.63 -1.55 0.21
CA GLN A 150 -3.97 -2.89 0.64
C GLN A 150 -2.95 -3.37 1.68
N LEU A 151 -3.44 -4.04 2.71
CA LEU A 151 -2.65 -4.70 3.74
C LEU A 151 -2.77 -6.22 3.59
N HIS A 152 -1.64 -6.92 3.66
CA HIS A 152 -1.57 -8.38 3.78
C HIS A 152 -0.67 -8.73 4.95
N ALA A 153 -1.20 -9.50 5.89
CA ALA A 153 -0.47 -9.94 7.07
C ALA A 153 -0.53 -11.46 7.20
N VAL A 154 0.62 -12.07 7.38
CA VAL A 154 0.76 -13.51 7.62
C VAL A 154 1.42 -13.75 8.98
N ALA A 155 1.03 -14.82 9.64
CA ALA A 155 1.71 -15.30 10.84
C ALA A 155 2.89 -16.18 10.45
N ILE A 156 4.06 -15.88 10.99
CA ILE A 156 5.27 -16.69 10.84
C ILE A 156 5.82 -17.07 12.21
N LYS A 157 6.68 -18.07 12.26
CA LYS A 157 7.39 -18.46 13.48
C LYS A 157 8.89 -18.41 13.28
N ILE A 158 9.59 -17.84 14.27
CA ILE A 158 11.06 -17.90 14.35
C ILE A 158 11.46 -18.94 15.38
N ALA A 159 12.16 -19.97 14.95
CA ALA A 159 12.70 -21.04 15.79
C ALA A 159 14.22 -20.86 16.06
N GLU A 160 14.78 -21.76 16.88
CA GLU A 160 16.24 -21.83 17.13
C GLU A 160 17.01 -22.22 15.85
#